data_e102c659a8f37cff3d684c0c14c6e675
#
_entry.id   e102c659a8f37cff3d684c0c14c6e675
#
_cell.length_a   1.000
_cell.length_b   1.000
_cell.length_c   1.000
_cell.angle_alpha   90.00
_cell.angle_beta   90.00
_cell.angle_gamma   90.00
#
_symmetry.space_group_name_H-M   'P 1'
#
loop_
_entity.id
_entity.type
_entity.pdbx_description
1 polymer ?
#
loop_
_entity_poly.entity_id
_entity_poly.type
_entity_poly.pdbx_seq_one_letter_code
_entity_poly.pdbx_strand_id
1 'polypeptide(L)'
;MKAATAVIDRRALRHNFQQIRQFAPHSRLIAVVKANAYGHGLLETAKTLKDADCYGVARIGEALKLRSGGIVKPILMLEGFFSADDLPVLVANNIETAIHSEEQLQALEEAELERPVKVWMKLDTGMHRLGVRPEQADAFYTRLSNCRNVEQPVNIMSHFSRADEPETGMTEAQLACFDAFATGKPGLQSIAASGGILLWPQSHRDMVRPGIILYGVSPLAEPYADHYGLQPVMTLKSSLIAVREHKAGEPVGYNGTWVSQRDTRLGVVAIGYGDGYPRSAPSGTPVLVNGREVPIVGRVSMDMISVDLGPEAKDKVGDEVVLWSAELPVEKIAKYTGISAYELITKLTPRVTMEYVGE
;
A
#
# COMPACT_ATOMS: atom_id res chain seq x y z
N MET A 1 -8.73 -0.17 -28.55
CA MET A 1 -8.75 -1.37 -27.68
C MET A 1 -7.44 -1.41 -26.90
N LYS A 2 -7.52 -1.44 -25.58
CA LYS A 2 -6.34 -1.45 -24.70
C LYS A 2 -6.27 -2.76 -23.92
N ALA A 3 -5.05 -3.28 -23.76
CA ALA A 3 -4.77 -4.36 -22.82
C ALA A 3 -4.76 -3.83 -21.39
N ALA A 4 -4.25 -4.62 -20.44
CA ALA A 4 -4.24 -4.27 -19.02
C ALA A 4 -3.72 -2.85 -18.76
N THR A 5 -4.55 -2.02 -18.15
CA THR A 5 -4.29 -0.61 -17.89
C THR A 5 -4.77 -0.26 -16.48
N ALA A 6 -3.91 0.40 -15.70
CA ALA A 6 -4.26 0.97 -14.42
C ALA A 6 -4.45 2.48 -14.60
N VAL A 7 -5.67 2.94 -14.44
CA VAL A 7 -5.99 4.38 -14.46
C VAL A 7 -5.91 4.88 -13.03
N ILE A 8 -5.02 5.85 -12.81
CA ILE A 8 -4.75 6.44 -11.49
C ILE A 8 -5.38 7.83 -11.45
N ASP A 9 -6.39 7.99 -10.62
CA ASP A 9 -7.11 9.25 -10.45
C ASP A 9 -6.42 10.11 -9.37
N ARG A 10 -5.64 11.10 -9.82
CA ARG A 10 -4.93 12.02 -8.93
C ARG A 10 -5.88 12.88 -8.10
N ARG A 11 -7.09 13.17 -8.60
CA ARG A 11 -8.09 13.91 -7.85
C ARG A 11 -8.59 13.09 -6.65
N ALA A 12 -8.85 11.80 -6.84
CA ALA A 12 -9.21 10.90 -5.75
C ALA A 12 -8.09 10.81 -4.71
N LEU A 13 -6.84 10.75 -5.17
CA LEU A 13 -5.68 10.71 -4.29
C LEU A 13 -5.59 11.97 -3.42
N ARG A 14 -5.77 13.15 -4.00
CA ARG A 14 -5.81 14.42 -3.25
C ARG A 14 -7.00 14.50 -2.30
N HIS A 15 -8.16 13.99 -2.73
CA HIS A 15 -9.35 13.90 -1.87
C HIS A 15 -9.07 13.05 -0.63
N ASN A 16 -8.48 11.88 -0.81
CA ASN A 16 -8.14 10.98 0.29
C ASN A 16 -7.14 11.63 1.27
N PHE A 17 -6.17 12.33 0.73
CA PHE A 17 -5.20 13.05 1.56
C PHE A 17 -5.89 14.08 2.46
N GLN A 18 -6.82 14.86 1.92
CA GLN A 18 -7.57 15.85 2.70
C GLN A 18 -8.51 15.18 3.71
N GLN A 19 -9.12 14.07 3.35
CA GLN A 19 -9.96 13.29 4.26
C GLN A 19 -9.15 12.77 5.44
N ILE A 20 -7.94 12.28 5.20
CA ILE A 20 -7.03 11.82 6.25
C ILE A 20 -6.64 12.98 7.18
N ARG A 21 -6.39 14.17 6.63
CA ARG A 21 -6.13 15.36 7.45
C ARG A 21 -7.30 15.66 8.39
N GLN A 22 -8.54 15.45 7.96
CA GLN A 22 -9.71 15.64 8.82
C GLN A 22 -9.80 14.60 9.93
N PHE A 23 -9.36 13.35 9.68
CA PHE A 23 -9.29 12.32 10.72
C PHE A 23 -8.21 12.63 11.76
N ALA A 24 -7.09 13.22 11.35
CA ALA A 24 -5.96 13.52 12.21
C ALA A 24 -5.55 15.00 12.10
N PRO A 25 -6.43 15.94 12.55
CA PRO A 25 -6.24 17.37 12.28
C PRO A 25 -5.06 17.99 13.01
N HIS A 26 -4.58 17.36 14.06
CA HIS A 26 -3.47 17.86 14.90
C HIS A 26 -2.15 17.15 14.61
N SER A 27 -2.13 16.23 13.65
CA SER A 27 -0.93 15.47 13.30
C SER A 27 -0.41 15.88 11.93
N ARG A 28 0.91 15.84 11.75
CA ARG A 28 1.53 15.90 10.43
C ARG A 28 1.44 14.54 9.76
N LEU A 29 1.52 14.50 8.42
CA LEU A 29 1.34 13.28 7.64
C LEU A 29 2.63 12.85 6.97
N ILE A 30 3.01 11.59 7.20
CA ILE A 30 4.00 10.88 6.41
C ILE A 30 3.22 10.05 5.37
N ALA A 31 3.27 10.48 4.12
CA ALA A 31 2.63 9.73 3.04
C ALA A 31 3.48 8.51 2.69
N VAL A 32 2.96 7.30 2.92
CA VAL A 32 3.69 6.06 2.66
C VAL A 32 3.57 5.69 1.20
N VAL A 33 4.69 5.75 0.49
CA VAL A 33 4.77 5.56 -0.97
C VAL A 33 5.71 4.40 -1.36
N LYS A 34 6.01 3.52 -0.42
CA LYS A 34 6.80 2.31 -0.67
C LYS A 34 6.13 1.38 -1.68
N ALA A 35 6.87 0.42 -2.21
CA ALA A 35 6.38 -0.55 -3.20
C ALA A 35 5.70 0.14 -4.39
N ASN A 36 6.43 1.09 -5.00
CA ASN A 36 5.93 1.88 -6.12
C ASN A 36 4.62 2.60 -5.80
N ALA A 37 4.53 3.20 -4.60
CA ALA A 37 3.32 3.82 -4.07
C ALA A 37 2.13 2.83 -4.12
N TYR A 38 2.31 1.65 -3.53
CA TYR A 38 1.29 0.58 -3.54
C TYR A 38 0.78 0.29 -4.94
N GLY A 39 1.69 0.26 -5.91
CA GLY A 39 1.37 0.00 -7.31
C GLY A 39 0.84 1.18 -8.12
N HIS A 40 0.76 2.37 -7.53
CA HIS A 40 0.16 3.56 -8.16
C HIS A 40 1.17 4.47 -8.87
N GLY A 41 2.46 4.16 -8.77
CA GLY A 41 3.53 4.97 -9.33
C GLY A 41 4.17 5.90 -8.30
N LEU A 42 5.43 5.63 -7.96
CA LEU A 42 6.14 6.29 -6.86
C LEU A 42 6.23 7.80 -7.04
N LEU A 43 6.81 8.25 -8.14
CA LEU A 43 7.08 9.68 -8.35
C LEU A 43 5.80 10.46 -8.63
N GLU A 44 4.90 9.91 -9.45
CA GLU A 44 3.63 10.55 -9.77
C GLU A 44 2.77 10.74 -8.50
N THR A 45 2.74 9.74 -7.63
CA THR A 45 2.02 9.83 -6.35
C THR A 45 2.64 10.90 -5.45
N ALA A 46 3.94 10.88 -5.28
CA ALA A 46 4.62 11.86 -4.43
C ALA A 46 4.42 13.29 -4.93
N LYS A 47 4.49 13.51 -6.23
CA LYS A 47 4.22 14.83 -6.83
C LYS A 47 2.78 15.28 -6.64
N THR A 48 1.83 14.35 -6.72
CA THR A 48 0.41 14.64 -6.49
C THR A 48 0.17 15.03 -5.04
N LEU A 49 0.82 14.34 -4.10
CA LEU A 49 0.72 14.58 -2.65
C LEU A 49 1.72 15.63 -2.18
N LYS A 50 1.83 16.73 -2.89
CA LYS A 50 2.81 17.80 -2.61
C LYS A 50 2.65 18.45 -1.22
N ASP A 51 1.49 18.31 -0.59
CA ASP A 51 1.20 18.89 0.73
C ASP A 51 1.55 17.91 1.88
N ALA A 52 2.02 16.71 1.58
CA ALA A 52 2.54 15.81 2.61
C ALA A 52 3.73 16.45 3.34
N ASP A 53 3.85 16.19 4.63
CA ASP A 53 4.96 16.71 5.44
C ASP A 53 6.24 15.89 5.26
N CYS A 54 6.08 14.62 4.90
CA CYS A 54 7.17 13.66 4.71
C CYS A 54 6.69 12.52 3.83
N TYR A 55 7.60 11.86 3.14
CA TYR A 55 7.30 10.63 2.40
C TYR A 55 7.99 9.45 3.06
N GLY A 56 7.24 8.37 3.29
CA GLY A 56 7.75 7.13 3.86
C GLY A 56 8.03 6.09 2.79
N VAL A 57 9.24 5.56 2.79
CA VAL A 57 9.69 4.52 1.84
C VAL A 57 10.28 3.33 2.60
N ALA A 58 10.47 2.20 1.93
CA ALA A 58 11.08 1.01 2.53
C ALA A 58 12.54 0.85 2.15
N ARG A 59 12.92 1.23 0.94
CA ARG A 59 14.23 0.96 0.35
C ARG A 59 14.94 2.26 -0.04
N ILE A 60 16.27 2.27 0.08
CA ILE A 60 17.07 3.44 -0.29
C ILE A 60 16.89 3.81 -1.78
N GLY A 61 16.73 2.81 -2.65
CA GLY A 61 16.47 3.05 -4.08
C GLY A 61 15.19 3.85 -4.32
N GLU A 62 14.15 3.63 -3.51
CA GLU A 62 12.91 4.42 -3.59
C GLU A 62 13.17 5.88 -3.20
N ALA A 63 13.91 6.10 -2.11
CA ALA A 63 14.28 7.44 -1.67
C ALA A 63 15.08 8.19 -2.74
N LEU A 64 16.06 7.52 -3.35
CA LEU A 64 16.89 8.12 -4.40
C LEU A 64 16.09 8.45 -5.66
N LYS A 65 15.12 7.61 -6.04
CA LYS A 65 14.20 7.92 -7.16
C LYS A 65 13.38 9.17 -6.88
N LEU A 66 12.90 9.33 -5.66
CA LEU A 66 12.17 10.54 -5.27
C LEU A 66 13.06 11.77 -5.39
N ARG A 67 14.29 11.72 -4.89
CA ARG A 67 15.24 12.83 -4.98
C ARG A 67 15.59 13.16 -6.43
N SER A 68 15.90 12.17 -7.23
CA SER A 68 16.18 12.34 -8.66
C SER A 68 15.00 12.94 -9.42
N GLY A 69 13.78 12.63 -8.98
CA GLY A 69 12.56 13.17 -9.57
C GLY A 69 12.20 14.57 -9.10
N GLY A 70 13.00 15.21 -8.25
CA GLY A 70 12.79 16.59 -7.80
C GLY A 70 12.02 16.74 -6.49
N ILE A 71 11.76 15.66 -5.77
CA ILE A 71 11.14 15.74 -4.45
C ILE A 71 12.15 16.27 -3.44
N VAL A 72 11.82 17.38 -2.78
CA VAL A 72 12.71 18.07 -1.83
C VAL A 72 12.27 17.93 -0.38
N LYS A 73 11.03 17.54 -0.13
CA LYS A 73 10.49 17.34 1.23
C LYS A 73 11.19 16.20 1.94
N PRO A 74 11.07 16.11 3.29
CA PRO A 74 11.64 15.01 4.06
C PRO A 74 11.21 13.64 3.52
N ILE A 75 12.15 12.72 3.54
CA ILE A 75 11.93 11.31 3.19
C ILE A 75 12.43 10.46 4.35
N LEU A 76 11.59 9.51 4.79
CA LEU A 76 11.89 8.60 5.90
C LEU A 76 11.97 7.16 5.39
N MET A 77 13.11 6.51 5.64
CA MET A 77 13.24 5.07 5.43
C MET A 77 12.65 4.32 6.62
N LEU A 78 11.47 3.73 6.43
CA LEU A 78 10.67 3.11 7.48
C LEU A 78 11.29 1.83 8.05
N GLU A 79 12.12 1.15 7.29
CA GLU A 79 12.80 -0.08 7.69
C GLU A 79 14.27 0.14 8.10
N GLY A 80 14.75 1.37 7.99
CA GLY A 80 16.14 1.70 8.26
C GLY A 80 17.08 1.39 7.10
N PHE A 81 18.35 1.76 7.26
CA PHE A 81 19.40 1.43 6.29
C PHE A 81 19.89 -0.01 6.52
N PHE A 82 20.43 -0.64 5.48
CA PHE A 82 20.87 -2.04 5.53
C PHE A 82 22.37 -2.20 5.68
N SER A 83 23.14 -1.19 5.28
CA SER A 83 24.60 -1.22 5.33
C SER A 83 25.17 0.11 5.83
N ALA A 84 26.27 0.08 6.55
CA ALA A 84 26.99 1.29 6.96
C ALA A 84 27.34 2.19 5.78
N ASP A 85 27.58 1.60 4.60
CA ASP A 85 27.86 2.34 3.37
C ASP A 85 26.69 3.21 2.90
N ASP A 86 25.48 2.94 3.36
CA ASP A 86 24.32 3.74 3.04
C ASP A 86 24.35 5.11 3.77
N LEU A 87 25.02 5.20 4.91
CA LEU A 87 24.98 6.41 5.74
C LEU A 87 25.45 7.67 5.01
N PRO A 88 26.58 7.68 4.28
CA PRO A 88 26.97 8.85 3.50
C PRO A 88 25.94 9.23 2.44
N VAL A 89 25.25 8.24 1.86
CA VAL A 89 24.18 8.46 0.87
C VAL A 89 22.97 9.13 1.51
N LEU A 90 22.58 8.71 2.72
CA LEU A 90 21.50 9.36 3.47
C LEU A 90 21.82 10.82 3.75
N VAL A 91 23.05 11.10 4.18
CA VAL A 91 23.50 12.48 4.45
C VAL A 91 23.49 13.31 3.17
N ALA A 92 24.08 12.80 2.10
CA ALA A 92 24.16 13.52 0.81
C ALA A 92 22.77 13.85 0.24
N ASN A 93 21.76 13.04 0.50
CA ASN A 93 20.42 13.18 -0.05
C ASN A 93 19.39 13.64 0.98
N ASN A 94 19.82 13.96 2.20
CA ASN A 94 18.97 14.42 3.29
C ASN A 94 17.79 13.46 3.57
N ILE A 95 18.10 12.18 3.77
CA ILE A 95 17.13 11.12 4.02
C ILE A 95 17.17 10.73 5.51
N GLU A 96 16.00 10.71 6.16
CA GLU A 96 15.82 10.25 7.54
C GLU A 96 15.74 8.72 7.55
N THR A 97 16.06 8.11 8.69
CA THR A 97 16.05 6.66 8.80
C THR A 97 15.50 6.18 10.14
N ALA A 98 14.73 5.08 10.10
CA ALA A 98 14.43 4.32 11.30
C ALA A 98 15.70 3.58 11.77
N ILE A 99 15.84 3.43 13.08
CA ILE A 99 16.91 2.67 13.73
C ILE A 99 16.24 1.66 14.66
N HIS A 100 16.55 0.37 14.49
CA HIS A 100 15.87 -0.70 15.19
C HIS A 100 16.78 -1.84 15.68
N SER A 101 18.09 -1.76 15.42
CA SER A 101 19.03 -2.83 15.77
C SER A 101 20.35 -2.31 16.29
N GLU A 102 21.04 -3.16 17.05
CA GLU A 102 22.38 -2.88 17.56
C GLU A 102 23.36 -2.61 16.43
N GLU A 103 23.26 -3.35 15.33
CA GLU A 103 24.15 -3.21 14.16
C GLU A 103 24.02 -1.82 13.52
N GLN A 104 22.80 -1.31 13.44
CA GLN A 104 22.55 0.04 12.91
C GLN A 104 23.09 1.11 13.87
N LEU A 105 22.88 0.93 15.17
CA LEU A 105 23.39 1.88 16.18
C LEU A 105 24.90 1.92 16.15
N GLN A 106 25.56 0.77 16.11
CA GLN A 106 27.00 0.68 16.04
C GLN A 106 27.55 1.33 14.77
N ALA A 107 26.89 1.10 13.64
CA ALA A 107 27.28 1.73 12.38
C ALA A 107 27.21 3.26 12.48
N LEU A 108 26.19 3.81 13.12
CA LEU A 108 26.07 5.25 13.37
C LEU A 108 27.17 5.77 14.28
N GLU A 109 27.50 5.03 15.35
CA GLU A 109 28.52 5.44 16.32
C GLU A 109 29.91 5.46 15.66
N GLU A 110 30.20 4.52 14.79
CA GLU A 110 31.50 4.35 14.15
C GLU A 110 31.68 5.18 12.86
N ALA A 111 30.60 5.69 12.28
CA ALA A 111 30.66 6.42 11.02
C ALA A 111 31.38 7.77 11.15
N GLU A 112 31.98 8.19 10.04
CA GLU A 112 32.51 9.54 9.88
C GLU A 112 31.63 10.27 8.85
N LEU A 113 30.65 11.04 9.36
CA LEU A 113 29.66 11.72 8.53
C LEU A 113 29.91 13.23 8.53
N GLU A 114 29.68 13.88 7.40
CA GLU A 114 29.77 15.34 7.27
C GLU A 114 28.71 16.08 8.08
N ARG A 115 27.54 15.45 8.25
CA ARG A 115 26.40 15.98 9.00
C ARG A 115 25.70 14.85 9.73
N PRO A 116 25.01 15.14 10.85
CA PRO A 116 24.21 14.13 11.51
C PRO A 116 22.99 13.73 10.67
N VAL A 117 22.51 12.51 10.92
CA VAL A 117 21.30 11.95 10.29
C VAL A 117 20.14 12.08 11.25
N LYS A 118 18.98 12.48 10.76
CA LYS A 118 17.75 12.49 11.54
C LYS A 118 17.23 11.06 11.66
N VAL A 119 17.03 10.60 12.89
CA VAL A 119 16.66 9.21 13.15
C VAL A 119 15.33 9.09 13.87
N TRP A 120 14.66 7.98 13.62
CA TRP A 120 13.48 7.51 14.29
C TRP A 120 13.81 6.18 14.97
N MET A 121 13.94 6.21 16.30
CA MET A 121 14.11 4.96 17.04
C MET A 121 12.82 4.17 16.98
N LYS A 122 12.87 2.95 16.43
CA LYS A 122 11.71 2.08 16.37
C LYS A 122 11.67 1.19 17.60
N LEU A 123 10.59 1.30 18.37
CA LEU A 123 10.32 0.49 19.54
C LEU A 123 9.40 -0.69 19.16
N ASP A 124 9.76 -1.89 19.56
CA ASP A 124 8.88 -3.05 19.43
C ASP A 124 7.91 -3.07 20.61
N THR A 125 6.70 -2.62 20.38
CA THR A 125 5.63 -2.58 21.39
C THR A 125 4.76 -3.82 21.41
N GLY A 126 5.02 -4.77 20.51
CA GLY A 126 4.26 -6.03 20.48
C GLY A 126 4.00 -6.64 19.11
N MET A 127 4.40 -5.98 18.03
CA MET A 127 4.27 -6.58 16.69
C MET A 127 5.32 -7.68 16.46
N HIS A 128 6.49 -7.54 17.08
CA HIS A 128 7.57 -8.53 17.03
C HIS A 128 8.07 -8.83 15.61
N ARG A 129 8.33 -7.77 14.87
CA ARG A 129 8.92 -7.85 13.51
C ARG A 129 10.25 -7.10 13.45
N LEU A 130 10.23 -5.81 13.73
CA LEU A 130 11.40 -4.94 13.86
C LEU A 130 11.23 -4.07 15.10
N GLY A 131 12.34 -3.64 15.68
CA GLY A 131 12.30 -2.68 16.77
C GLY A 131 13.14 -3.12 17.96
N VAL A 132 13.50 -2.13 18.76
CA VAL A 132 14.21 -2.33 20.02
C VAL A 132 13.20 -2.81 21.06
N ARG A 133 13.57 -3.85 21.82
CA ARG A 133 12.70 -4.36 22.87
C ARG A 133 12.61 -3.38 24.04
N PRO A 134 11.46 -3.30 24.73
CA PRO A 134 11.28 -2.34 25.82
C PRO A 134 12.35 -2.39 26.90
N GLU A 135 12.81 -3.58 27.26
CA GLU A 135 13.84 -3.77 28.29
C GLU A 135 15.22 -3.24 27.90
N GLN A 136 15.45 -3.02 26.62
CA GLN A 136 16.71 -2.47 26.06
C GLN A 136 16.57 -1.02 25.63
N ALA A 137 15.36 -0.48 25.65
CA ALA A 137 15.03 0.80 25.01
C ALA A 137 15.75 1.98 25.64
N ASP A 138 15.82 2.06 26.98
CA ASP A 138 16.46 3.19 27.66
C ASP A 138 17.95 3.28 27.33
N ALA A 139 18.67 2.15 27.38
CA ALA A 139 20.09 2.11 27.06
C ALA A 139 20.34 2.48 25.59
N PHE A 140 19.52 1.96 24.70
CA PHE A 140 19.61 2.23 23.27
C PHE A 140 19.35 3.72 22.96
N TYR A 141 18.30 4.28 23.55
CA TYR A 141 17.96 5.70 23.42
C TYR A 141 19.07 6.59 23.92
N THR A 142 19.69 6.26 25.05
CA THR A 142 20.81 7.02 25.60
C THR A 142 21.99 7.05 24.64
N ARG A 143 22.32 5.92 24.03
CA ARG A 143 23.40 5.85 23.04
C ARG A 143 23.09 6.69 21.81
N LEU A 144 21.85 6.63 21.28
CA LEU A 144 21.42 7.49 20.17
C LEU A 144 21.50 8.96 20.53
N SER A 145 21.08 9.33 21.75
CA SER A 145 21.09 10.72 22.21
C SER A 145 22.50 11.28 22.39
N ASN A 146 23.48 10.43 22.60
CA ASN A 146 24.90 10.82 22.76
C ASN A 146 25.71 10.60 21.47
N CYS A 147 25.11 10.11 20.41
CA CYS A 147 25.81 9.87 19.15
C CYS A 147 25.94 11.16 18.34
N ARG A 148 27.18 11.54 18.01
CA ARG A 148 27.47 12.76 17.23
C ARG A 148 26.88 12.73 15.83
N ASN A 149 26.65 11.54 15.27
CA ASN A 149 26.13 11.34 13.92
C ASN A 149 24.59 11.31 13.89
N VAL A 150 23.92 11.51 15.05
CA VAL A 150 22.48 11.52 15.16
C VAL A 150 22.01 12.94 15.44
N GLU A 151 21.13 13.47 14.58
CA GLU A 151 20.49 14.76 14.81
C GLU A 151 19.53 14.68 16.01
N GLN A 152 19.70 15.57 16.96
CA GLN A 152 18.87 15.60 18.17
C GLN A 152 17.66 16.54 18.00
N PRO A 153 16.51 16.26 18.63
CA PRO A 153 16.24 15.10 19.46
C PRO A 153 15.94 13.84 18.63
N VAL A 154 16.11 12.68 19.24
CA VAL A 154 15.75 11.39 18.65
C VAL A 154 14.22 11.27 18.58
N ASN A 155 13.68 10.98 17.41
CA ASN A 155 12.27 10.70 17.24
C ASN A 155 11.96 9.22 17.55
N ILE A 156 10.71 8.91 17.91
CA ILE A 156 10.32 7.58 18.35
C ILE A 156 9.12 7.12 17.55
N MET A 157 9.18 5.88 17.04
CA MET A 157 8.09 5.27 16.30
C MET A 157 7.84 3.84 16.76
N SER A 158 6.64 3.37 16.48
CA SER A 158 6.26 1.97 16.59
C SER A 158 5.23 1.63 15.53
N HIS A 159 4.70 0.41 15.58
CA HIS A 159 3.70 -0.04 14.61
C HIS A 159 2.73 -1.02 15.27
N PHE A 160 1.43 -0.82 15.01
CA PHE A 160 0.39 -1.70 15.53
C PHE A 160 0.33 -2.99 14.71
N SER A 161 0.14 -4.10 15.40
CA SER A 161 -0.07 -5.39 14.77
C SER A 161 -1.54 -5.67 14.45
N ARG A 162 -2.47 -5.09 15.24
CA ARG A 162 -3.89 -5.43 15.21
C ARG A 162 -4.79 -4.20 15.40
N ALA A 163 -4.43 -3.08 14.78
CA ALA A 163 -5.23 -1.86 14.87
C ALA A 163 -6.65 -2.05 14.29
N ASP A 164 -6.79 -2.97 13.35
CA ASP A 164 -8.06 -3.36 12.69
C ASP A 164 -8.90 -4.35 13.52
N GLU A 165 -8.40 -4.78 14.68
CA GLU A 165 -9.08 -5.74 15.55
C GLU A 165 -9.20 -5.17 16.98
N PRO A 166 -10.04 -4.15 17.20
CA PRO A 166 -10.10 -3.44 18.48
C PRO A 166 -10.52 -4.30 19.67
N GLU A 167 -11.24 -5.40 19.42
CA GLU A 167 -11.72 -6.31 20.45
C GLU A 167 -10.63 -7.13 21.13
N THR A 168 -9.41 -7.20 20.57
CA THR A 168 -8.34 -8.05 21.11
C THR A 168 -7.62 -7.45 22.30
N GLY A 169 -7.76 -6.14 22.53
CA GLY A 169 -7.00 -5.42 23.57
C GLY A 169 -5.51 -5.19 23.23
N MET A 170 -5.06 -5.68 22.08
CA MET A 170 -3.64 -5.61 21.70
C MET A 170 -3.19 -4.18 21.41
N THR A 171 -4.03 -3.38 20.77
CA THR A 171 -3.68 -2.00 20.43
C THR A 171 -3.52 -1.13 21.67
N GLU A 172 -4.42 -1.29 22.67
CA GLU A 172 -4.29 -0.61 23.96
C GLU A 172 -2.99 -1.02 24.68
N ALA A 173 -2.65 -2.31 24.63
CA ALA A 173 -1.42 -2.82 25.24
C ALA A 173 -0.18 -2.22 24.56
N GLN A 174 -0.19 -2.12 23.23
CA GLN A 174 0.91 -1.49 22.49
C GLN A 174 1.01 0.01 22.79
N LEU A 175 -0.10 0.72 22.91
CA LEU A 175 -0.12 2.13 23.31
C LEU A 175 0.46 2.32 24.72
N ALA A 176 0.08 1.50 25.67
CA ALA A 176 0.60 1.56 27.03
C ALA A 176 2.11 1.31 27.06
N CYS A 177 2.59 0.34 26.30
CA CYS A 177 4.02 0.04 26.16
C CYS A 177 4.77 1.21 25.52
N PHE A 178 4.21 1.81 24.48
CA PHE A 178 4.78 2.98 23.81
C PHE A 178 4.88 4.17 24.76
N ASP A 179 3.81 4.47 25.48
CA ASP A 179 3.75 5.60 26.40
C ASP A 179 4.71 5.43 27.59
N ALA A 180 4.85 4.20 28.09
CA ALA A 180 5.79 3.92 29.17
C ALA A 180 7.22 4.32 28.83
N PHE A 181 7.59 4.25 27.56
CA PHE A 181 8.92 4.66 27.09
C PHE A 181 8.94 6.10 26.56
N ALA A 182 7.96 6.48 25.72
CA ALA A 182 8.04 7.71 24.93
C ALA A 182 7.61 8.98 25.69
N THR A 183 6.78 8.85 26.73
CA THR A 183 6.27 10.02 27.47
C THR A 183 7.40 10.85 28.06
N GLY A 184 7.35 12.17 27.81
CA GLY A 184 8.33 13.11 28.30
C GLY A 184 9.60 13.24 27.49
N LYS A 185 9.77 12.46 26.44
CA LYS A 185 10.91 12.60 25.52
C LYS A 185 10.66 13.70 24.49
N PRO A 186 11.68 14.48 24.11
CA PRO A 186 11.47 15.70 23.33
C PRO A 186 11.22 15.48 21.83
N GLY A 187 11.53 14.29 21.30
CA GLY A 187 11.39 14.02 19.86
C GLY A 187 9.94 13.80 19.43
N LEU A 188 9.74 13.78 18.12
CA LEU A 188 8.44 13.50 17.53
C LEU A 188 8.06 12.03 17.73
N GLN A 189 6.77 11.78 17.83
CA GLN A 189 6.21 10.44 18.05
C GLN A 189 5.30 10.04 16.88
N SER A 190 5.40 8.80 16.43
CA SER A 190 4.54 8.23 15.40
C SER A 190 4.29 6.74 15.64
N ILE A 191 3.02 6.36 15.72
CA ILE A 191 2.65 4.94 15.91
C ILE A 191 1.51 4.51 14.97
N ALA A 192 0.61 5.43 14.58
CA ALA A 192 -0.55 5.12 13.76
C ALA A 192 -0.21 5.04 12.27
N ALA A 193 -0.50 3.90 11.65
CA ALA A 193 -0.66 3.75 10.22
C ALA A 193 -2.17 3.82 9.89
N SER A 194 -2.60 3.29 8.74
CA SER A 194 -3.99 3.44 8.28
C SER A 194 -5.04 2.99 9.29
N GLY A 195 -4.89 1.82 9.90
CA GLY A 195 -5.83 1.32 10.90
C GLY A 195 -5.89 2.20 12.14
N GLY A 196 -4.76 2.66 12.62
CA GLY A 196 -4.68 3.57 13.76
C GLY A 196 -5.30 4.94 13.47
N ILE A 197 -5.13 5.43 12.24
CA ILE A 197 -5.75 6.70 11.82
C ILE A 197 -7.28 6.61 11.86
N LEU A 198 -7.83 5.52 11.34
CA LEU A 198 -9.28 5.36 11.24
C LEU A 198 -9.96 5.03 12.56
N LEU A 199 -9.34 4.20 13.41
CA LEU A 199 -10.00 3.59 14.55
C LEU A 199 -9.46 4.04 15.93
N TRP A 200 -8.27 4.64 15.97
CA TRP A 200 -7.58 4.93 17.24
C TRP A 200 -7.11 6.39 17.32
N PRO A 201 -8.03 7.37 17.50
CA PRO A 201 -7.64 8.80 17.55
C PRO A 201 -6.56 9.11 18.57
N GLN A 202 -6.53 8.41 19.70
CA GLN A 202 -5.52 8.58 20.75
C GLN A 202 -4.12 8.16 20.29
N SER A 203 -3.99 7.45 19.17
CA SER A 203 -2.72 7.01 18.61
C SER A 203 -2.10 8.00 17.62
N HIS A 204 -2.79 9.09 17.29
CA HIS A 204 -2.36 9.97 16.20
C HIS A 204 -1.03 10.67 16.46
N ARG A 205 -0.81 11.15 17.71
CA ARG A 205 0.45 11.76 18.14
C ARG A 205 0.93 12.85 17.18
N ASP A 206 2.24 13.03 17.04
CA ASP A 206 2.81 14.12 16.24
C ASP A 206 2.67 13.89 14.75
N MET A 207 2.86 12.65 14.31
CA MET A 207 2.80 12.28 12.90
C MET A 207 2.05 10.96 12.70
N VAL A 208 1.21 10.91 11.67
CA VAL A 208 0.53 9.69 11.24
C VAL A 208 1.13 9.21 9.91
N ARG A 209 1.05 7.91 9.67
CA ARG A 209 1.65 7.26 8.49
C ARG A 209 0.59 6.57 7.64
N PRO A 210 -0.25 7.33 6.93
CA PRO A 210 -1.23 6.71 6.04
C PRO A 210 -0.52 5.98 4.89
N GLY A 211 -0.95 4.76 4.66
CA GLY A 211 -0.53 3.95 3.52
C GLY A 211 -1.73 3.65 2.64
N ILE A 212 -2.32 2.48 2.81
CA ILE A 212 -3.38 1.98 1.93
C ILE A 212 -4.59 2.93 1.82
N ILE A 213 -4.93 3.67 2.87
CA ILE A 213 -6.06 4.62 2.82
C ILE A 213 -5.80 5.82 1.91
N LEU A 214 -4.54 6.17 1.64
CA LEU A 214 -4.22 7.17 0.61
C LEU A 214 -4.76 6.76 -0.75
N TYR A 215 -4.74 5.46 -1.02
CA TYR A 215 -5.13 4.90 -2.31
C TYR A 215 -6.62 4.53 -2.35
N GLY A 216 -7.37 4.90 -1.31
CA GLY A 216 -8.82 4.70 -1.26
C GLY A 216 -9.21 3.25 -1.06
N VAL A 217 -8.39 2.49 -0.35
CA VAL A 217 -8.64 1.10 0.00
C VAL A 217 -8.67 0.96 1.53
N SER A 218 -9.61 0.20 2.05
CA SER A 218 -9.74 -0.03 3.49
C SER A 218 -8.67 -1.02 3.99
N PRO A 219 -8.07 -0.75 5.16
CA PRO A 219 -7.24 -1.76 5.83
C PRO A 219 -8.07 -2.87 6.50
N LEU A 220 -9.40 -2.68 6.55
CA LEU A 220 -10.35 -3.59 7.17
C LEU A 220 -10.99 -4.49 6.11
N ALA A 221 -11.40 -5.69 6.52
CA ALA A 221 -12.22 -6.53 5.64
C ALA A 221 -13.57 -5.86 5.36
N GLU A 222 -14.15 -5.22 6.37
CA GLU A 222 -15.34 -4.38 6.30
C GLU A 222 -15.30 -3.36 7.44
N PRO A 223 -15.87 -2.17 7.27
CA PRO A 223 -16.46 -1.65 6.03
C PRO A 223 -15.40 -1.29 4.98
N TYR A 224 -15.84 -1.10 3.73
CA TYR A 224 -14.98 -0.65 2.64
C TYR A 224 -14.62 0.84 2.76
N ALA A 225 -13.73 1.30 1.90
CA ALA A 225 -13.16 2.64 2.00
C ALA A 225 -14.19 3.77 1.89
N ASP A 226 -15.25 3.58 1.13
CA ASP A 226 -16.32 4.57 0.95
C ASP A 226 -17.03 4.93 2.25
N HIS A 227 -17.13 4.00 3.19
CA HIS A 227 -17.68 4.26 4.54
C HIS A 227 -16.91 5.38 5.25
N TYR A 228 -15.62 5.53 4.99
CA TYR A 228 -14.76 6.56 5.58
C TYR A 228 -14.63 7.80 4.71
N GLY A 229 -15.42 7.92 3.64
CA GLY A 229 -15.33 9.03 2.70
C GLY A 229 -14.10 8.99 1.80
N LEU A 230 -13.45 7.84 1.68
CA LEU A 230 -12.29 7.62 0.82
C LEU A 230 -12.75 7.17 -0.56
N GLN A 231 -12.00 7.53 -1.58
CA GLN A 231 -12.28 7.20 -2.98
C GLN A 231 -11.18 6.31 -3.54
N PRO A 232 -11.52 5.14 -4.13
CA PRO A 232 -10.52 4.33 -4.82
C PRO A 232 -9.81 5.13 -5.90
N VAL A 233 -8.48 5.07 -5.88
CA VAL A 233 -7.62 5.83 -6.81
C VAL A 233 -7.39 5.05 -8.09
N MET A 234 -7.28 3.72 -8.01
CA MET A 234 -6.97 2.88 -9.15
C MET A 234 -8.22 2.26 -9.76
N THR A 235 -8.36 2.37 -11.07
CA THR A 235 -9.22 1.51 -11.89
C THR A 235 -8.33 0.61 -12.72
N LEU A 236 -8.41 -0.70 -12.48
CA LEU A 236 -7.72 -1.69 -13.32
C LEU A 236 -8.69 -2.18 -14.38
N LYS A 237 -8.34 -2.00 -15.64
CA LYS A 237 -9.20 -2.34 -16.76
C LYS A 237 -8.45 -2.96 -17.91
N SER A 238 -9.19 -3.59 -18.79
CA SER A 238 -8.70 -4.17 -20.04
C SER A 238 -9.83 -4.16 -21.07
N SER A 239 -9.73 -5.01 -22.08
CA SER A 239 -10.72 -5.10 -23.15
C SER A 239 -11.04 -6.55 -23.50
N LEU A 240 -12.24 -6.79 -24.00
CA LEU A 240 -12.57 -8.07 -24.64
C LEU A 240 -11.77 -8.19 -25.95
N ILE A 241 -11.03 -9.29 -26.07
CA ILE A 241 -10.29 -9.62 -27.31
C ILE A 241 -10.97 -10.70 -28.13
N ALA A 242 -11.93 -11.41 -27.52
CA ALA A 242 -12.75 -12.40 -28.22
C ALA A 242 -14.12 -12.50 -27.55
N VAL A 243 -15.14 -12.75 -28.33
CA VAL A 243 -16.48 -13.12 -27.88
C VAL A 243 -16.89 -14.36 -28.67
N ARG A 244 -17.27 -15.44 -27.96
CA ARG A 244 -17.44 -16.76 -28.55
C ARG A 244 -18.73 -17.41 -28.07
N GLU A 245 -19.37 -18.16 -28.96
CA GLU A 245 -20.41 -19.10 -28.55
C GLU A 245 -19.80 -20.27 -27.78
N HIS A 246 -20.50 -20.74 -26.77
CA HIS A 246 -20.09 -21.86 -25.94
C HIS A 246 -21.29 -22.70 -25.57
N LYS A 247 -21.16 -24.02 -25.71
CA LYS A 247 -22.28 -24.94 -25.53
C LYS A 247 -22.34 -25.49 -24.12
N ALA A 248 -23.55 -25.80 -23.66
CA ALA A 248 -23.75 -26.55 -22.43
C ALA A 248 -22.92 -27.83 -22.44
N GLY A 249 -22.28 -28.13 -21.31
CA GLY A 249 -21.45 -29.33 -21.16
C GLY A 249 -20.00 -29.15 -21.61
N GLU A 250 -19.65 -28.06 -22.24
CA GLU A 250 -18.27 -27.79 -22.66
C GLU A 250 -17.47 -27.17 -21.52
N PRO A 251 -16.22 -27.64 -21.29
CA PRO A 251 -15.32 -27.04 -20.28
C PRO A 251 -14.65 -25.79 -20.79
N VAL A 252 -14.10 -25.00 -19.86
CA VAL A 252 -13.35 -23.77 -20.15
C VAL A 252 -11.99 -23.81 -19.49
N GLY A 253 -10.95 -23.48 -20.28
CA GLY A 253 -9.61 -23.21 -19.80
C GLY A 253 -8.81 -24.45 -19.39
N TYR A 254 -7.68 -24.20 -18.77
CA TYR A 254 -6.78 -25.27 -18.32
C TYR A 254 -7.49 -26.24 -17.37
N ASN A 255 -7.31 -27.52 -17.62
CA ASN A 255 -7.86 -28.64 -16.84
C ASN A 255 -9.39 -28.70 -16.82
N GLY A 256 -10.09 -27.86 -17.58
CA GLY A 256 -11.54 -27.86 -17.66
C GLY A 256 -12.23 -27.74 -16.32
N THR A 257 -11.72 -26.88 -15.44
CA THR A 257 -12.20 -26.75 -14.05
C THR A 257 -13.61 -26.21 -13.93
N TRP A 258 -14.11 -25.56 -14.97
CA TRP A 258 -15.47 -25.06 -15.04
C TRP A 258 -16.13 -25.60 -16.30
N VAL A 259 -17.33 -26.09 -16.14
CA VAL A 259 -18.16 -26.65 -17.24
C VAL A 259 -19.45 -25.87 -17.30
N SER A 260 -19.79 -25.38 -18.49
CA SER A 260 -21.02 -24.62 -18.69
C SER A 260 -22.24 -25.50 -18.54
N GLN A 261 -23.27 -25.03 -17.80
CA GLN A 261 -24.54 -25.73 -17.63
C GLN A 261 -25.57 -25.31 -18.68
N ARG A 262 -25.26 -24.33 -19.51
CA ARG A 262 -26.16 -23.78 -20.53
C ARG A 262 -25.35 -23.32 -21.73
N ASP A 263 -26.05 -23.20 -22.86
CA ASP A 263 -25.49 -22.48 -24.00
C ASP A 263 -25.33 -21.00 -23.58
N THR A 264 -24.18 -20.43 -23.86
CA THR A 264 -23.84 -19.06 -23.43
C THR A 264 -22.87 -18.43 -24.41
N ARG A 265 -22.44 -17.18 -24.10
CA ARG A 265 -21.36 -16.51 -24.81
C ARG A 265 -20.24 -16.24 -23.83
N LEU A 266 -19.04 -16.60 -24.21
CA LEU A 266 -17.84 -16.33 -23.43
C LEU A 266 -17.11 -15.10 -23.96
N GLY A 267 -16.60 -14.29 -23.05
CA GLY A 267 -15.64 -13.24 -23.37
C GLY A 267 -14.24 -13.66 -22.96
N VAL A 268 -13.24 -13.28 -23.73
CA VAL A 268 -11.84 -13.40 -23.37
C VAL A 268 -11.28 -12.00 -23.16
N VAL A 269 -10.65 -11.77 -22.02
CA VAL A 269 -10.17 -10.45 -21.60
C VAL A 269 -8.65 -10.45 -21.62
N ALA A 270 -8.04 -9.37 -22.13
CA ALA A 270 -6.59 -9.22 -22.28
C ALA A 270 -5.92 -8.82 -20.95
N ILE A 271 -6.03 -9.66 -19.94
CA ILE A 271 -5.33 -9.54 -18.66
C ILE A 271 -5.19 -10.92 -18.02
N GLY A 272 -4.04 -11.21 -17.46
CA GLY A 272 -3.79 -12.46 -16.77
C GLY A 272 -2.79 -12.30 -15.64
N TYR A 273 -2.28 -13.43 -15.09
CA TYR A 273 -1.36 -13.36 -13.96
C TYR A 273 0.01 -12.78 -14.32
N GLY A 274 0.37 -12.76 -15.60
CA GLY A 274 1.57 -12.08 -16.10
C GLY A 274 1.48 -10.57 -15.97
N ASP A 275 0.27 -10.02 -15.84
CA ASP A 275 0.02 -8.61 -15.55
C ASP A 275 -0.09 -8.33 -14.03
N GLY A 276 -0.18 -9.38 -13.22
CA GLY A 276 -0.38 -9.28 -11.78
C GLY A 276 -1.80 -9.57 -11.32
N TYR A 277 -2.71 -9.93 -12.23
CA TYR A 277 -4.05 -10.39 -11.82
C TYR A 277 -3.91 -11.75 -11.11
N PRO A 278 -4.63 -11.99 -9.99
CA PRO A 278 -4.37 -13.17 -9.18
C PRO A 278 -4.73 -14.48 -9.90
N ARG A 279 -3.75 -15.37 -10.04
CA ARG A 279 -3.96 -16.69 -10.60
C ARG A 279 -4.96 -17.51 -9.78
N SER A 280 -5.06 -17.23 -8.49
CA SER A 280 -5.95 -17.92 -7.55
C SER A 280 -7.41 -17.45 -7.65
N ALA A 281 -7.73 -16.46 -8.48
CA ALA A 281 -9.12 -16.02 -8.66
C ALA A 281 -9.99 -17.19 -9.12
N PRO A 282 -10.96 -17.65 -8.31
CA PRO A 282 -11.79 -18.79 -8.67
C PRO A 282 -12.86 -18.39 -9.68
N SER A 283 -13.45 -19.41 -10.33
CA SER A 283 -14.68 -19.19 -11.12
C SER A 283 -15.73 -18.53 -10.22
N GLY A 284 -16.42 -17.53 -10.75
CA GLY A 284 -17.36 -16.72 -10.00
C GLY A 284 -16.80 -15.36 -9.57
N THR A 285 -15.49 -15.17 -9.59
CA THR A 285 -14.90 -13.84 -9.30
C THR A 285 -15.47 -12.81 -10.26
N PRO A 286 -16.02 -11.68 -9.77
CA PRO A 286 -16.69 -10.72 -10.64
C PRO A 286 -15.71 -9.82 -11.39
N VAL A 287 -16.12 -9.46 -12.60
CA VAL A 287 -15.58 -8.33 -13.37
C VAL A 287 -16.75 -7.54 -13.93
N LEU A 288 -16.53 -6.29 -14.32
CA LEU A 288 -17.56 -5.48 -14.99
C LEU A 288 -17.30 -5.49 -16.49
N VAL A 289 -18.33 -5.86 -17.26
CA VAL A 289 -18.31 -5.72 -18.72
C VAL A 289 -19.47 -4.80 -19.09
N ASN A 290 -19.15 -3.69 -19.74
CA ASN A 290 -20.15 -2.65 -20.05
C ASN A 290 -21.00 -2.27 -18.83
N GLY A 291 -20.38 -2.22 -17.65
CA GLY A 291 -21.01 -1.77 -16.41
C GLY A 291 -21.82 -2.83 -15.65
N ARG A 292 -21.91 -4.08 -16.14
CA ARG A 292 -22.58 -5.16 -15.41
C ARG A 292 -21.59 -6.20 -14.88
N GLU A 293 -21.86 -6.78 -13.73
CA GLU A 293 -21.05 -7.87 -13.19
C GLU A 293 -21.27 -9.16 -14.00
N VAL A 294 -20.15 -9.76 -14.42
CA VAL A 294 -20.11 -11.11 -15.01
C VAL A 294 -19.02 -11.92 -14.32
N PRO A 295 -19.17 -13.25 -14.22
CA PRO A 295 -18.20 -14.07 -13.52
C PRO A 295 -17.03 -14.48 -14.41
N ILE A 296 -15.84 -14.58 -13.81
CA ILE A 296 -14.74 -15.33 -14.39
C ILE A 296 -15.12 -16.80 -14.39
N VAL A 297 -14.77 -17.50 -15.46
CA VAL A 297 -15.00 -18.94 -15.60
C VAL A 297 -13.70 -19.62 -16.03
N GLY A 298 -13.37 -20.73 -15.39
CA GLY A 298 -12.13 -21.44 -15.63
C GLY A 298 -10.94 -20.77 -14.94
N ARG A 299 -9.76 -21.33 -15.15
CA ARG A 299 -8.52 -20.83 -14.53
C ARG A 299 -8.02 -19.57 -15.22
N VAL A 300 -7.47 -18.66 -14.43
CA VAL A 300 -6.75 -17.49 -14.96
C VAL A 300 -5.50 -17.98 -15.69
N SER A 301 -5.30 -17.49 -16.91
CA SER A 301 -4.10 -17.77 -17.71
C SER A 301 -3.06 -16.67 -17.54
N MET A 302 -1.87 -16.85 -18.11
CA MET A 302 -0.80 -15.85 -18.00
C MET A 302 -1.20 -14.50 -18.60
N ASP A 303 -1.90 -14.53 -19.74
CA ASP A 303 -2.15 -13.33 -20.56
C ASP A 303 -3.63 -12.98 -20.68
N MET A 304 -4.52 -13.83 -20.20
CA MET A 304 -5.97 -13.64 -20.40
C MET A 304 -6.81 -14.37 -19.37
N ILE A 305 -8.05 -13.91 -19.25
CA ILE A 305 -9.09 -14.57 -18.46
C ILE A 305 -10.33 -14.78 -19.33
N SER A 306 -11.14 -15.78 -18.98
CA SER A 306 -12.42 -16.02 -19.61
C SER A 306 -13.56 -15.61 -18.68
N VAL A 307 -14.61 -15.03 -19.23
CA VAL A 307 -15.81 -14.61 -18.48
C VAL A 307 -17.06 -15.14 -19.16
N ASP A 308 -18.08 -15.45 -18.38
CA ASP A 308 -19.39 -15.84 -18.89
C ASP A 308 -20.26 -14.58 -19.08
N LEU A 309 -20.37 -14.14 -20.32
CA LEU A 309 -21.15 -12.94 -20.67
C LEU A 309 -22.66 -13.15 -20.58
N GLY A 310 -23.11 -14.42 -20.61
CA GLY A 310 -24.51 -14.77 -20.66
C GLY A 310 -25.01 -15.05 -22.06
N PRO A 311 -26.14 -15.79 -22.18
CA PRO A 311 -26.66 -16.23 -23.50
C PRO A 311 -27.20 -15.07 -24.34
N GLU A 312 -27.67 -14.00 -23.71
CA GLU A 312 -28.25 -12.85 -24.39
C GLU A 312 -27.25 -11.69 -24.55
N ALA A 313 -25.95 -11.95 -24.32
CA ALA A 313 -24.93 -10.92 -24.35
C ALA A 313 -24.79 -10.28 -25.75
N LYS A 314 -24.64 -8.96 -25.74
CA LYS A 314 -24.42 -8.14 -26.92
C LYS A 314 -23.04 -7.49 -26.96
N ASP A 315 -22.20 -7.86 -26.00
CA ASP A 315 -20.84 -7.35 -25.90
C ASP A 315 -20.02 -7.75 -27.14
N LYS A 316 -19.06 -6.90 -27.47
CA LYS A 316 -18.23 -7.04 -28.68
C LYS A 316 -16.75 -6.97 -28.31
N VAL A 317 -15.93 -7.52 -29.22
CA VAL A 317 -14.48 -7.30 -29.16
C VAL A 317 -14.19 -5.80 -29.09
N GLY A 318 -13.33 -5.41 -28.16
CA GLY A 318 -12.98 -4.02 -27.90
C GLY A 318 -13.75 -3.40 -26.74
N ASP A 319 -14.82 -4.01 -26.26
CA ASP A 319 -15.57 -3.49 -25.13
C ASP A 319 -14.73 -3.52 -23.84
N GLU A 320 -14.95 -2.51 -22.99
CA GLU A 320 -14.19 -2.34 -21.76
C GLU A 320 -14.56 -3.38 -20.70
N VAL A 321 -13.54 -3.90 -20.04
CA VAL A 321 -13.68 -4.79 -18.89
C VAL A 321 -12.95 -4.16 -17.69
N VAL A 322 -13.65 -4.02 -16.57
CA VAL A 322 -13.09 -3.49 -15.32
C VAL A 322 -12.86 -4.63 -14.34
N LEU A 323 -11.61 -4.76 -13.87
CA LEU A 323 -11.21 -5.79 -12.91
C LEU A 323 -11.43 -5.36 -11.45
N TRP A 324 -11.17 -4.09 -11.15
CA TRP A 324 -11.59 -3.39 -9.93
C TRP A 324 -11.61 -1.88 -10.14
N SER A 325 -12.46 -1.21 -9.38
CA SER A 325 -12.71 0.23 -9.50
C SER A 325 -13.50 0.72 -8.28
N ALA A 326 -14.02 1.94 -8.34
CA ALA A 326 -14.95 2.45 -7.34
C ALA A 326 -16.27 1.63 -7.33
N GLU A 327 -16.74 1.20 -8.48
CA GLU A 327 -17.98 0.40 -8.63
C GLU A 327 -17.75 -1.09 -8.32
N LEU A 328 -16.53 -1.56 -8.41
CA LEU A 328 -16.13 -2.92 -8.07
C LEU A 328 -14.89 -2.88 -7.19
N PRO A 329 -15.05 -2.58 -5.88
CA PRO A 329 -13.90 -2.36 -4.99
C PRO A 329 -12.93 -3.53 -4.94
N VAL A 330 -11.65 -3.23 -4.90
CA VAL A 330 -10.59 -4.26 -4.81
C VAL A 330 -10.76 -5.11 -3.55
N GLU A 331 -11.30 -4.56 -2.46
CA GLU A 331 -11.62 -5.28 -1.23
C GLU A 331 -12.60 -6.43 -1.49
N LYS A 332 -13.55 -6.24 -2.42
CA LYS A 332 -14.48 -7.31 -2.85
C LYS A 332 -13.74 -8.43 -3.58
N ILE A 333 -12.81 -8.07 -4.46
CA ILE A 333 -11.97 -9.05 -5.17
C ILE A 333 -11.09 -9.82 -4.18
N ALA A 334 -10.56 -9.15 -3.16
CA ALA A 334 -9.79 -9.77 -2.09
C ALA A 334 -10.58 -10.91 -1.41
N LYS A 335 -11.87 -10.71 -1.17
CA LYS A 335 -12.74 -11.75 -0.56
C LYS A 335 -12.87 -12.98 -1.44
N TYR A 336 -13.00 -12.80 -2.76
CA TYR A 336 -13.09 -13.94 -3.70
C TYR A 336 -11.78 -14.70 -3.81
N THR A 337 -10.66 -14.00 -3.82
CA THR A 337 -9.35 -14.60 -4.12
C THR A 337 -8.62 -15.10 -2.87
N GLY A 338 -8.99 -14.63 -1.68
CA GLY A 338 -8.25 -14.88 -0.45
C GLY A 338 -6.91 -14.16 -0.38
N ILE A 339 -6.67 -13.20 -1.28
CA ILE A 339 -5.46 -12.37 -1.32
C ILE A 339 -5.83 -11.00 -0.78
N SER A 340 -4.99 -10.43 0.10
CA SER A 340 -5.27 -9.11 0.67
C SER A 340 -5.32 -8.03 -0.41
N ALA A 341 -6.12 -6.99 -0.18
CA ALA A 341 -6.18 -5.84 -1.07
C ALA A 341 -4.81 -5.17 -1.22
N TYR A 342 -3.99 -5.15 -0.16
CA TYR A 342 -2.60 -4.67 -0.21
C TYR A 342 -1.80 -5.39 -1.30
N GLU A 343 -1.86 -6.71 -1.31
CA GLU A 343 -1.12 -7.51 -2.29
C GLU A 343 -1.67 -7.32 -3.69
N LEU A 344 -3.00 -7.29 -3.85
CA LEU A 344 -3.63 -7.14 -5.17
C LEU A 344 -3.16 -5.89 -5.89
N ILE A 345 -3.15 -4.73 -5.21
CA ILE A 345 -2.76 -3.47 -5.86
C ILE A 345 -1.25 -3.34 -6.03
N THR A 346 -0.45 -3.94 -5.15
CA THR A 346 1.01 -3.78 -5.19
C THR A 346 1.71 -4.72 -6.18
N LYS A 347 1.09 -5.84 -6.55
CA LYS A 347 1.76 -6.85 -7.36
C LYS A 347 1.58 -6.71 -8.87
N LEU A 348 0.97 -5.63 -9.34
CA LEU A 348 0.88 -5.35 -10.77
C LEU A 348 2.29 -5.30 -11.38
N THR A 349 2.44 -5.94 -12.54
CA THR A 349 3.73 -6.01 -13.22
C THR A 349 3.94 -4.82 -14.16
N PRO A 350 5.18 -4.60 -14.65
CA PRO A 350 5.45 -3.54 -15.62
C PRO A 350 4.69 -3.69 -16.96
N ARG A 351 4.07 -4.83 -17.24
CA ARG A 351 3.21 -5.00 -18.42
C ARG A 351 1.95 -4.13 -18.38
N VAL A 352 1.51 -3.75 -17.18
CA VAL A 352 0.33 -2.89 -17.01
C VAL A 352 0.69 -1.47 -17.39
N THR A 353 -0.07 -0.91 -18.33
CA THR A 353 0.09 0.50 -18.70
C THR A 353 -0.48 1.39 -17.60
N MET A 354 0.28 2.39 -17.19
CA MET A 354 -0.18 3.37 -16.20
C MET A 354 -0.72 4.61 -16.91
N GLU A 355 -1.93 5.01 -16.58
CA GLU A 355 -2.55 6.25 -17.07
C GLU A 355 -2.90 7.13 -15.88
N TYR A 356 -2.46 8.38 -15.90
CA TYR A 356 -2.74 9.34 -14.84
C TYR A 356 -3.77 10.35 -15.30
N VAL A 357 -4.85 10.51 -14.53
CA VAL A 357 -5.95 11.44 -14.81
C VAL A 357 -6.22 12.33 -13.60
N GLY A 358 -7.06 13.36 -13.76
CA GLY A 358 -7.46 14.21 -12.64
C GLY A 358 -6.38 15.22 -12.25
N GLU A 359 -6.06 16.19 -13.12
CA GLU A 359 -5.10 17.27 -12.86
C GLU A 359 -5.55 18.21 -11.74
#